data_25f0f93b32c5b6592c3c6db7bed2339b
#
_entry.id   25f0f93b32c5b6592c3c6db7bed2339b
#
_cell.length_a   1.000
_cell.length_b   1.000
_cell.length_c   1.000
_cell.angle_alpha   90.00
_cell.angle_beta   90.00
_cell.angle_gamma   90.00
#
_symmetry.space_group_name_H-M   'P 1'
#
loop_
_entity.id
_entity.type
_entity.pdbx_description
1 polymer ?
#
loop_
_entity_poly.entity_id
_entity_poly.type
_entity_poly.pdbx_seq_one_letter_code
_entity_poly.pdbx_strand_id
1 'polypeptide(L)'
;ERKKASLEALAPAVETRWLLERHGLECPLLTAGSTGTYNIDSDIAGVTELQPGSFIFMDIDYNRIGGQDGTVFQDFRNALSVLTTVVSKPSNELAIVDGGYKAFATDRPFVPELKNLQGIVYSWGGDEHGRLNLTNASASVTLGNRLEFVIPHCDPTVNLYDRIYCLRGDDVEAVWKISARGMSQ
;
A
#
# COMPACT_ATOMS: atom_id res chain seq x y z
N GLU A 1 19.38 -2.32 9.01
CA GLU A 1 19.17 -0.85 9.01
C GLU A 1 17.83 -0.52 9.69
N ARG A 2 16.69 -1.03 9.22
CA ARG A 2 15.34 -0.79 9.76
C ARG A 2 15.23 -1.11 11.26
N LYS A 3 15.73 -2.28 11.71
CA LYS A 3 15.73 -2.66 13.12
C LYS A 3 16.46 -1.64 14.01
N LYS A 4 17.63 -1.17 13.57
CA LYS A 4 18.40 -0.17 14.30
C LYS A 4 17.64 1.15 14.42
N ALA A 5 17.08 1.63 13.30
CA ALA A 5 16.32 2.87 13.28
C ALA A 5 15.06 2.81 14.17
N SER A 6 14.34 1.68 14.18
CA SER A 6 13.17 1.49 15.04
C SER A 6 13.56 1.49 16.53
N LEU A 7 14.61 0.75 16.91
CA LEU A 7 15.10 0.74 18.29
C LEU A 7 15.51 2.13 18.78
N GLU A 8 16.26 2.88 17.95
CA GLU A 8 16.69 4.25 18.28
C GLU A 8 15.49 5.21 18.40
N ALA A 9 14.49 5.08 17.55
CA ALA A 9 13.29 5.92 17.58
C ALA A 9 12.41 5.66 18.81
N LEU A 10 12.30 4.42 19.26
CA LEU A 10 11.41 4.04 20.37
C LEU A 10 12.09 4.12 21.75
N ALA A 11 13.42 4.14 21.83
CA ALA A 11 14.13 4.21 23.09
C ALA A 11 13.65 5.37 24.00
N PRO A 12 13.50 6.62 23.52
CA PRO A 12 13.02 7.72 24.37
C PRO A 12 11.61 7.50 24.91
N ALA A 13 10.72 6.88 24.14
CA ALA A 13 9.36 6.59 24.57
C ALA A 13 9.33 5.53 25.68
N VAL A 14 10.13 4.47 25.53
CA VAL A 14 10.30 3.42 26.56
C VAL A 14 10.90 4.00 27.84
N GLU A 15 11.93 4.82 27.74
CA GLU A 15 12.54 5.50 28.88
C GLU A 15 11.56 6.43 29.59
N THR A 16 10.75 7.17 28.83
CA THR A 16 9.71 8.06 29.36
C THR A 16 8.65 7.26 30.12
N ARG A 17 8.18 6.14 29.59
CA ARG A 17 7.26 5.25 30.27
C ARG A 17 7.80 4.81 31.63
N TRP A 18 9.04 4.29 31.67
CA TRP A 18 9.65 3.87 32.94
C TRP A 18 9.88 5.03 33.90
N LEU A 19 10.15 6.24 33.39
CA LEU A 19 10.27 7.42 34.23
C LEU A 19 8.92 7.75 34.90
N LEU A 20 7.81 7.72 34.17
CA LEU A 20 6.46 7.94 34.70
C LEU A 20 6.13 6.92 35.80
N GLU A 21 6.35 5.63 35.52
CA GLU A 21 6.09 4.54 36.48
C GLU A 21 6.89 4.70 37.76
N ARG A 22 8.17 5.08 37.66
CA ARG A 22 9.03 5.34 38.85
C ARG A 22 8.56 6.53 39.69
N HIS A 23 7.82 7.46 39.11
CA HIS A 23 7.21 8.60 39.84
C HIS A 23 5.76 8.33 40.27
N GLY A 24 5.32 7.08 40.23
CA GLY A 24 3.98 6.66 40.69
C GLY A 24 2.86 7.01 39.72
N LEU A 25 3.19 7.33 38.46
CA LEU A 25 2.20 7.54 37.39
C LEU A 25 2.02 6.24 36.61
N GLU A 26 0.80 5.76 36.56
CA GLU A 26 0.49 4.55 35.79
C GLU A 26 0.60 4.84 34.29
N CYS A 27 1.38 4.01 33.60
CA CYS A 27 1.53 4.04 32.14
C CYS A 27 1.46 2.60 31.58
N PRO A 28 0.30 1.93 31.67
CA PRO A 28 0.17 0.52 31.30
C PRO A 28 0.33 0.26 29.81
N LEU A 29 0.07 1.28 28.98
CA LEU A 29 0.12 1.15 27.53
C LEU A 29 1.22 2.04 26.95
N LEU A 30 2.07 1.42 26.12
CA LEU A 30 2.96 2.10 25.17
C LEU A 30 2.70 1.47 23.81
N THR A 31 2.05 2.23 22.95
CA THR A 31 1.72 1.78 21.61
C THR A 31 2.82 2.15 20.63
N ALA A 32 3.14 1.27 19.71
CA ALA A 32 4.16 1.47 18.69
C ALA A 32 3.88 0.60 17.47
N GLY A 33 4.78 0.66 16.51
CA GLY A 33 4.79 -0.24 15.38
C GLY A 33 3.90 0.21 14.23
N SER A 34 4.37 -0.15 13.07
CA SER A 34 3.65 -0.05 11.81
C SER A 34 3.68 -1.41 11.10
N THR A 35 3.00 -1.52 9.98
CA THR A 35 3.11 -2.69 9.10
C THR A 35 4.56 -3.03 8.79
N GLY A 36 5.42 -2.03 8.63
CA GLY A 36 6.82 -2.22 8.29
C GLY A 36 7.75 -2.58 9.46
N THR A 37 7.30 -2.46 10.70
CA THR A 37 8.15 -2.67 11.89
C THR A 37 7.53 -3.58 12.93
N TYR A 38 6.35 -4.13 12.68
CA TYR A 38 5.59 -4.94 13.64
C TYR A 38 6.42 -6.07 14.27
N ASN A 39 7.23 -6.77 13.47
CA ASN A 39 8.09 -7.89 13.88
C ASN A 39 9.42 -7.45 14.55
N ILE A 40 9.65 -6.15 14.64
CA ILE A 40 10.79 -5.54 15.33
C ILE A 40 10.29 -4.97 16.65
N ASP A 41 9.23 -4.18 16.59
CA ASP A 41 8.72 -3.41 17.72
C ASP A 41 8.04 -4.30 18.75
N SER A 42 7.49 -5.46 18.34
CA SER A 42 6.97 -6.49 19.25
C SER A 42 8.02 -7.05 20.23
N ASP A 43 9.30 -7.00 19.86
CA ASP A 43 10.40 -7.52 20.69
C ASP A 43 10.99 -6.45 21.62
N ILE A 44 10.54 -5.19 21.53
CA ILE A 44 11.06 -4.10 22.34
C ILE A 44 10.43 -4.15 23.75
N ALA A 45 11.26 -4.41 24.77
CA ALA A 45 10.81 -4.37 26.15
C ALA A 45 10.22 -2.99 26.50
N GLY A 46 8.98 -2.98 26.96
CA GLY A 46 8.25 -1.75 27.27
C GLY A 46 7.19 -1.35 26.22
N VAL A 47 7.27 -1.84 25.00
CA VAL A 47 6.16 -1.78 24.04
C VAL A 47 5.10 -2.81 24.42
N THR A 48 3.85 -2.41 24.51
CA THR A 48 2.75 -3.27 24.95
C THR A 48 1.66 -3.47 23.91
N GLU A 49 1.62 -2.63 22.89
CA GLU A 49 0.64 -2.68 21.84
C GLU A 49 1.25 -2.27 20.50
N LEU A 50 0.83 -2.92 19.41
CA LEU A 50 1.22 -2.59 18.04
C LEU A 50 0.03 -2.03 17.26
N GLN A 51 0.29 -1.09 16.36
CA GLN A 51 -0.71 -0.42 15.54
C GLN A 51 -0.48 -0.58 14.01
N PRO A 52 -0.24 -1.80 13.50
CA PRO A 52 -0.15 -2.02 12.06
C PRO A 52 -1.53 -1.81 11.42
N GLY A 53 -1.60 -1.02 10.37
CA GLY A 53 -2.84 -0.73 9.63
C GLY A 53 -2.81 -1.30 8.20
N SER A 54 -1.84 -0.90 7.43
CA SER A 54 -1.77 -1.18 5.99
C SER A 54 -1.54 -2.65 5.63
N PHE A 55 -1.18 -3.51 6.60
CA PHE A 55 -0.95 -4.96 6.39
C PHE A 55 -2.16 -5.69 5.80
N ILE A 56 -3.39 -5.20 6.05
CA ILE A 56 -4.62 -5.80 5.52
C ILE A 56 -4.75 -5.65 4.00
N PHE A 57 -4.12 -4.64 3.44
CA PHE A 57 -4.19 -4.30 2.01
C PHE A 57 -2.84 -4.45 1.32
N MET A 58 -1.78 -4.02 1.97
CA MET A 58 -0.45 -3.83 1.40
C MET A 58 -0.45 -2.90 0.18
N ASP A 59 0.73 -2.41 -0.18
CA ASP A 59 0.94 -1.53 -1.32
C ASP A 59 2.40 -1.57 -1.78
N ILE A 60 2.72 -0.78 -2.81
CA ILE A 60 4.07 -0.71 -3.38
C ILE A 60 5.07 -0.11 -2.39
N ASP A 61 4.66 0.87 -1.59
CA ASP A 61 5.52 1.50 -0.58
C ASP A 61 6.02 0.46 0.43
N TYR A 62 5.12 -0.34 1.01
CA TYR A 62 5.49 -1.42 1.91
C TYR A 62 6.24 -2.56 1.23
N ASN A 63 5.90 -2.93 0.00
CA ASN A 63 6.65 -3.98 -0.72
C ASN A 63 8.13 -3.64 -0.86
N ARG A 64 8.50 -2.35 -0.89
CA ARG A 64 9.86 -1.85 -1.12
C ARG A 64 10.71 -1.66 0.13
N ILE A 65 10.16 -1.79 1.33
CA ILE A 65 10.94 -1.63 2.57
C ILE A 65 11.95 -2.76 2.82
N GLY A 66 11.86 -3.85 2.06
CA GLY A 66 12.69 -5.04 2.21
C GLY A 66 12.26 -5.96 3.35
N GLY A 67 12.44 -7.25 3.17
CA GLY A 67 12.20 -8.30 4.17
C GLY A 67 13.46 -8.67 4.95
N GLN A 68 13.35 -9.71 5.79
CA GLN A 68 14.51 -10.28 6.48
C GLN A 68 15.46 -10.98 5.50
N ASP A 69 14.92 -11.64 4.49
CA ASP A 69 15.64 -12.51 3.57
C ASP A 69 15.75 -11.94 2.15
N GLY A 70 15.33 -10.68 1.92
CA GLY A 70 15.31 -10.12 0.58
C GLY A 70 15.02 -8.63 0.49
N THR A 71 15.01 -8.14 -0.76
CA THR A 71 14.75 -6.73 -1.08
C THR A 71 13.26 -6.37 -1.09
N VAL A 72 12.39 -7.38 -1.11
CA VAL A 72 10.93 -7.21 -1.13
C VAL A 72 10.35 -7.67 0.21
N PHE A 73 9.49 -6.87 0.80
CA PHE A 73 8.74 -7.24 1.99
C PHE A 73 7.57 -8.14 1.59
N GLN A 74 7.55 -9.37 2.09
CA GLN A 74 6.61 -10.41 1.68
C GLN A 74 5.82 -11.02 2.85
N ASP A 75 5.91 -10.45 4.05
CA ASP A 75 5.23 -10.96 5.24
C ASP A 75 3.70 -10.92 5.06
N PHE A 76 3.21 -10.01 4.24
CA PHE A 76 1.80 -9.85 3.87
C PHE A 76 1.63 -9.76 2.36
N ARG A 77 0.41 -10.02 1.87
CA ARG A 77 0.07 -10.03 0.44
C ARG A 77 -0.69 -8.77 0.04
N ASN A 78 -0.43 -8.27 -1.18
CA ASN A 78 -1.25 -7.21 -1.76
C ASN A 78 -2.68 -7.72 -2.00
N ALA A 79 -3.64 -7.20 -1.23
CA ALA A 79 -5.05 -7.54 -1.30
C ALA A 79 -5.90 -6.44 -1.93
N LEU A 80 -5.42 -5.20 -1.98
CA LEU A 80 -6.11 -4.08 -2.60
C LEU A 80 -5.47 -3.74 -3.96
N SER A 81 -6.32 -3.56 -4.94
CA SER A 81 -5.93 -3.16 -6.29
C SER A 81 -6.97 -2.24 -6.90
N VAL A 82 -6.59 -1.52 -7.94
CA VAL A 82 -7.50 -0.75 -8.78
C VAL A 82 -7.61 -1.44 -10.13
N LEU A 83 -8.84 -1.73 -10.54
CA LEU A 83 -9.16 -2.26 -11.85
C LEU A 83 -9.37 -1.11 -12.83
N THR A 84 -8.62 -1.12 -13.93
CA THR A 84 -8.72 -0.15 -15.01
C THR A 84 -9.05 -0.81 -16.33
N THR A 85 -9.45 -0.02 -17.31
CA THR A 85 -9.73 -0.48 -18.67
C THR A 85 -8.79 0.21 -19.67
N VAL A 86 -8.30 -0.53 -20.65
CA VAL A 86 -7.58 0.04 -21.79
C VAL A 86 -8.58 0.78 -22.68
N VAL A 87 -8.54 2.10 -22.65
CA VAL A 87 -9.49 2.99 -23.37
C VAL A 87 -8.93 3.49 -24.71
N SER A 88 -7.62 3.37 -24.91
CA SER A 88 -6.99 3.72 -26.20
C SER A 88 -5.71 2.92 -26.40
N LYS A 89 -5.39 2.59 -27.64
CA LYS A 89 -4.13 1.95 -28.05
C LYS A 89 -3.60 2.61 -29.32
N PRO A 90 -2.91 3.77 -29.18
CA PRO A 90 -2.40 4.51 -30.33
C PRO A 90 -1.33 3.79 -31.14
N SER A 91 -0.56 2.87 -30.52
CA SER A 91 0.46 2.07 -31.18
C SER A 91 0.63 0.71 -30.53
N ASN A 92 1.53 -0.12 -31.07
CA ASN A 92 1.87 -1.41 -30.46
C ASN A 92 2.62 -1.25 -29.12
N GLU A 93 3.28 -0.13 -28.90
CA GLU A 93 4.12 0.14 -27.74
C GLU A 93 3.45 1.05 -26.70
N LEU A 94 2.25 1.58 -27.02
CA LEU A 94 1.53 2.52 -26.14
C LEU A 94 0.07 2.13 -25.99
N ALA A 95 -0.39 2.00 -24.75
CA ALA A 95 -1.80 1.95 -24.40
C ALA A 95 -2.13 3.02 -23.35
N ILE A 96 -3.40 3.40 -23.28
CA ILE A 96 -3.94 4.34 -22.30
C ILE A 96 -5.02 3.62 -21.49
N VAL A 97 -4.97 3.78 -20.17
CA VAL A 97 -5.97 3.26 -19.24
C VAL A 97 -6.73 4.40 -18.58
N ASP A 98 -7.95 4.13 -18.13
CA ASP A 98 -8.85 5.06 -17.41
C ASP A 98 -8.50 5.23 -15.92
N GLY A 99 -7.25 5.03 -15.55
CA GLY A 99 -6.72 5.21 -14.19
C GLY A 99 -5.56 6.19 -14.19
N GLY A 100 -5.84 7.44 -13.80
CA GLY A 100 -4.88 8.52 -13.62
C GLY A 100 -4.79 8.99 -12.17
N TYR A 101 -4.47 10.28 -11.97
CA TYR A 101 -4.31 10.87 -10.63
C TYR A 101 -5.55 10.74 -9.73
N LYS A 102 -6.75 10.69 -10.30
CA LYS A 102 -8.00 10.52 -9.55
C LYS A 102 -8.26 9.09 -9.07
N ALA A 103 -7.52 8.11 -9.60
CA ALA A 103 -7.70 6.70 -9.29
C ALA A 103 -6.69 6.14 -8.27
N PHE A 104 -5.56 6.82 -8.08
CA PHE A 104 -4.46 6.36 -7.24
C PHE A 104 -3.92 7.47 -6.36
N ALA A 105 -3.42 7.11 -5.19
CA ALA A 105 -2.63 8.01 -4.35
C ALA A 105 -1.33 8.45 -5.04
N THR A 106 -0.96 9.71 -4.84
CA THR A 106 0.22 10.34 -5.46
C THR A 106 1.19 10.94 -4.43
N ASP A 107 0.99 10.62 -3.17
CA ASP A 107 1.80 11.11 -2.04
C ASP A 107 3.14 10.37 -1.88
N ARG A 108 3.36 9.31 -2.66
CA ARG A 108 4.60 8.55 -2.72
C ARG A 108 5.27 8.71 -4.08
N PRO A 109 6.62 8.57 -4.15
CA PRO A 109 7.36 8.69 -5.41
C PRO A 109 7.25 7.43 -6.28
N PHE A 110 6.16 6.69 -6.18
CA PHE A 110 5.89 5.45 -6.90
C PHE A 110 4.70 5.64 -7.84
N VAL A 111 4.67 4.81 -8.87
CA VAL A 111 3.54 4.71 -9.80
C VAL A 111 2.84 3.37 -9.60
N PRO A 112 1.55 3.23 -9.99
CA PRO A 112 0.86 1.94 -9.97
C PRO A 112 1.62 0.88 -10.77
N GLU A 113 1.62 -0.37 -10.27
CA GLU A 113 2.28 -1.51 -10.92
C GLU A 113 1.25 -2.57 -11.32
N LEU A 114 1.37 -3.11 -12.54
CA LEU A 114 0.50 -4.20 -12.97
C LEU A 114 0.71 -5.45 -12.13
N LYS A 115 -0.38 -6.06 -11.67
CA LYS A 115 -0.34 -7.20 -10.75
C LYS A 115 0.12 -8.49 -11.42
N ASN A 116 -0.30 -8.75 -12.65
CA ASN A 116 -0.13 -10.06 -13.30
C ASN A 116 0.58 -10.00 -14.67
N LEU A 117 1.04 -8.84 -15.11
CA LEU A 117 1.72 -8.65 -16.39
C LEU A 117 3.07 -7.98 -16.18
N GLN A 118 4.12 -8.61 -16.67
CA GLN A 118 5.49 -8.10 -16.56
C GLN A 118 5.90 -7.29 -17.79
N GLY A 119 6.90 -6.42 -17.61
CA GLY A 119 7.50 -5.66 -18.71
C GLY A 119 6.67 -4.46 -19.17
N ILE A 120 5.58 -4.14 -18.48
CA ILE A 120 4.75 -2.96 -18.74
C ILE A 120 5.10 -1.89 -17.71
N VAL A 121 5.40 -0.68 -18.18
CA VAL A 121 5.72 0.45 -17.32
C VAL A 121 4.58 1.46 -17.39
N TYR A 122 4.00 1.74 -16.21
CA TYR A 122 2.99 2.79 -16.07
C TYR A 122 3.65 4.16 -15.92
N SER A 123 3.01 5.18 -16.47
CA SER A 123 3.30 6.60 -16.21
C SER A 123 2.00 7.41 -16.17
N TRP A 124 2.02 8.51 -15.45
CA TRP A 124 0.87 9.40 -15.35
C TRP A 124 0.53 10.02 -16.72
N GLY A 125 -0.71 9.92 -17.14
CA GLY A 125 -1.24 10.50 -18.38
C GLY A 125 -2.16 11.69 -18.16
N GLY A 126 -2.35 12.08 -16.89
CA GLY A 126 -3.24 13.16 -16.45
C GLY A 126 -4.19 12.71 -15.35
N ASP A 127 -5.21 13.52 -15.09
CA ASP A 127 -6.15 13.30 -13.99
C ASP A 127 -6.89 11.97 -14.09
N GLU A 128 -7.32 11.59 -15.28
CA GLU A 128 -8.20 10.45 -15.53
C GLU A 128 -7.49 9.30 -16.24
N HIS A 129 -6.27 9.50 -16.74
CA HIS A 129 -5.62 8.52 -17.58
C HIS A 129 -4.21 8.14 -17.09
N GLY A 130 -3.87 6.88 -17.29
CA GLY A 130 -2.51 6.34 -17.19
C GLY A 130 -2.00 5.94 -18.57
N ARG A 131 -0.69 6.04 -18.77
CA ARG A 131 0.01 5.63 -19.98
C ARG A 131 0.79 4.36 -19.69
N LEU A 132 0.67 3.37 -20.55
CA LEU A 132 1.38 2.10 -20.46
C LEU A 132 2.40 1.99 -21.58
N ASN A 133 3.69 1.92 -21.24
CA ASN A 133 4.71 1.52 -22.18
C ASN A 133 4.71 -0.02 -22.28
N LEU A 134 4.44 -0.54 -23.48
CA LEU A 134 4.30 -1.95 -23.78
C LEU A 134 5.52 -2.57 -24.47
N THR A 135 6.61 -1.83 -24.62
CA THR A 135 7.80 -2.26 -25.40
C THR A 135 8.33 -3.63 -24.95
N ASN A 136 8.30 -3.91 -23.64
CA ASN A 136 8.78 -5.16 -23.07
C ASN A 136 7.65 -6.00 -22.46
N ALA A 137 6.40 -5.78 -22.88
CA ALA A 137 5.25 -6.47 -22.31
C ALA A 137 5.34 -7.98 -22.53
N SER A 138 5.13 -8.75 -21.45
CA SER A 138 5.14 -10.23 -21.48
C SER A 138 3.92 -10.84 -22.18
N ALA A 139 2.87 -10.04 -22.40
CA ALA A 139 1.66 -10.46 -23.08
C ALA A 139 1.04 -9.29 -23.88
N SER A 140 0.20 -9.63 -24.85
CA SER A 140 -0.50 -8.65 -25.68
C SER A 140 -1.55 -7.90 -24.85
N VAL A 141 -1.54 -6.57 -24.95
CA VAL A 141 -2.57 -5.69 -24.40
C VAL A 141 -3.40 -5.12 -25.55
N THR A 142 -4.72 -5.20 -25.45
CA THR A 142 -5.67 -4.75 -26.46
C THR A 142 -6.68 -3.77 -25.87
N LEU A 143 -7.34 -3.00 -26.76
CA LEU A 143 -8.44 -2.11 -26.37
C LEU A 143 -9.53 -2.92 -25.63
N GLY A 144 -10.05 -2.36 -24.53
CA GLY A 144 -11.06 -3.00 -23.70
C GLY A 144 -10.52 -4.01 -22.68
N ASN A 145 -9.22 -4.35 -22.70
CA ASN A 145 -8.65 -5.20 -21.65
C ASN A 145 -8.82 -4.53 -20.29
N ARG A 146 -9.19 -5.33 -19.30
CA ARG A 146 -9.20 -4.94 -17.89
C ARG A 146 -7.86 -5.30 -17.28
N LEU A 147 -7.25 -4.32 -16.62
CA LEU A 147 -5.92 -4.45 -16.03
C LEU A 147 -5.97 -4.08 -14.54
N GLU A 148 -5.45 -4.97 -13.72
CA GLU A 148 -5.43 -4.82 -12.27
C GLU A 148 -4.08 -4.25 -11.83
N PHE A 149 -4.11 -3.15 -11.07
CA PHE A 149 -2.93 -2.46 -10.58
C PHE A 149 -2.80 -2.57 -9.07
N VAL A 150 -1.61 -2.95 -8.60
CA VAL A 150 -1.19 -2.73 -7.23
C VAL A 150 -1.01 -1.22 -7.03
N ILE A 151 -1.51 -0.72 -5.94
CA ILE A 151 -1.58 0.72 -5.65
C ILE A 151 -0.27 1.23 -5.04
N PRO A 152 0.10 2.51 -5.26
CA PRO A 152 1.30 3.11 -4.69
C PRO A 152 1.27 3.18 -3.16
N HIS A 153 0.14 3.62 -2.58
CA HIS A 153 -0.09 3.76 -1.15
C HIS A 153 -1.57 3.47 -0.84
N CYS A 154 -1.84 2.58 0.10
CA CYS A 154 -3.20 2.10 0.34
C CYS A 154 -4.10 3.14 1.02
N ASP A 155 -3.63 3.81 2.05
CA ASP A 155 -4.45 4.68 2.89
C ASP A 155 -5.13 5.81 2.10
N PRO A 156 -4.41 6.69 1.38
CA PRO A 156 -5.08 7.73 0.61
C PRO A 156 -5.80 7.18 -0.63
N THR A 157 -5.38 6.03 -1.20
CA THR A 157 -6.11 5.42 -2.32
C THR A 157 -7.49 4.97 -1.88
N VAL A 158 -7.64 4.32 -0.71
CA VAL A 158 -8.95 3.92 -0.17
C VAL A 158 -9.87 5.13 -0.04
N ASN A 159 -9.34 6.28 0.38
CA ASN A 159 -10.14 7.50 0.54
C ASN A 159 -10.65 8.12 -0.78
N LEU A 160 -10.15 7.68 -1.94
CA LEU A 160 -10.66 8.12 -3.25
C LEU A 160 -11.96 7.43 -3.67
N TYR A 161 -12.33 6.32 -3.02
CA TYR A 161 -13.44 5.46 -3.43
C TYR A 161 -14.55 5.39 -2.38
N ASP A 162 -15.78 5.18 -2.84
CA ASP A 162 -16.95 4.98 -1.95
C ASP A 162 -17.11 3.53 -1.50
N ARG A 163 -16.57 2.58 -2.27
CA ARG A 163 -16.82 1.15 -2.11
C ARG A 163 -15.60 0.32 -2.47
N ILE A 164 -15.50 -0.84 -1.81
CA ILE A 164 -14.57 -1.92 -2.14
C ILE A 164 -15.38 -3.12 -2.62
N TYR A 165 -15.02 -3.67 -3.76
CA TYR A 165 -15.58 -4.91 -4.29
C TYR A 165 -14.69 -6.07 -3.84
N CYS A 166 -15.26 -6.98 -3.06
CA CYS A 166 -14.54 -8.14 -2.54
C CYS A 166 -14.64 -9.27 -3.55
N LEU A 167 -13.50 -9.70 -4.08
CA LEU A 167 -13.42 -10.71 -5.13
C LEU A 167 -12.87 -12.04 -4.59
N ARG A 168 -13.41 -13.14 -5.10
CA ARG A 168 -12.80 -14.47 -5.02
C ARG A 168 -12.71 -15.05 -6.43
N GLY A 169 -11.49 -15.07 -6.96
CA GLY A 169 -11.30 -15.29 -8.40
C GLY A 169 -11.97 -14.16 -9.18
N ASP A 170 -12.88 -14.52 -10.08
CA ASP A 170 -13.61 -13.56 -10.91
C ASP A 170 -15.00 -13.18 -10.35
N ASP A 171 -15.41 -13.77 -9.22
CA ASP A 171 -16.69 -13.55 -8.61
C ASP A 171 -16.67 -12.43 -7.56
N VAL A 172 -17.67 -11.53 -7.58
CA VAL A 172 -17.87 -10.52 -6.54
C VAL A 172 -18.67 -11.15 -5.39
N GLU A 173 -18.02 -11.42 -4.26
CA GLU A 173 -18.68 -12.01 -3.09
C GLU A 173 -19.39 -10.97 -2.22
N ALA A 174 -18.84 -9.74 -2.16
CA ALA A 174 -19.42 -8.66 -1.36
C ALA A 174 -19.03 -7.28 -1.92
N VAL A 175 -19.80 -6.28 -1.53
CA VAL A 175 -19.49 -4.87 -1.78
C VAL A 175 -19.53 -4.14 -0.44
N TRP A 176 -18.40 -3.62 -0.01
CA TRP A 176 -18.27 -2.89 1.24
C TRP A 176 -18.27 -1.39 1.00
N LYS A 177 -19.02 -0.66 1.80
CA LYS A 177 -18.97 0.79 1.82
C LYS A 177 -17.74 1.25 2.64
N ILE A 178 -17.02 2.23 2.12
CA ILE A 178 -15.92 2.89 2.85
C ILE A 178 -16.55 3.97 3.74
N SER A 179 -16.99 3.57 4.93
CA SER A 179 -17.84 4.40 5.81
C SER A 179 -17.12 5.63 6.36
N ALA A 180 -15.80 5.54 6.56
CA ALA A 180 -14.99 6.62 7.11
C ALA A 180 -14.39 7.55 6.04
N ARG A 181 -14.72 7.33 4.75
CA ARG A 181 -14.25 8.21 3.67
C ARG A 181 -14.70 9.65 3.90
N GLY A 182 -13.73 10.57 3.84
CA GLY A 182 -13.99 12.00 4.04
C GLY A 182 -14.33 12.42 5.46
N MET A 183 -14.22 11.52 6.45
CA MET A 183 -14.54 11.80 7.86
C MET A 183 -13.32 12.22 8.69
N SER A 184 -12.16 12.35 8.08
CA SER A 184 -10.95 12.90 8.72
C SER A 184 -11.12 14.41 8.87
N GLN A 185 -11.32 14.87 10.11
CA GLN A 185 -11.51 16.28 10.50
C GLN A 185 -10.54 16.68 11.60
#